data_843ac4ba0f748cdf47ef81517f8857ac
#
_entry.id   843ac4ba0f748cdf47ef81517f8857ac
#
_cell.length_a   1.000
_cell.length_b   1.000
_cell.length_c   1.000
_cell.angle_alpha   90.00
_cell.angle_beta   90.00
_cell.angle_gamma   90.00
#
_symmetry.space_group_name_H-M   'P 1'
#
loop_
_entity.id
_entity.type
_entity.pdbx_description
1 polymer ?
#
loop_
_entity_poly.entity_id
_entity_poly.type
_entity_poly.pdbx_seq_one_letter_code
_entity_poly.pdbx_strand_id
1 'polypeptide(L)'
;WKMAAGKCNLPGISCCDSGLQEPGILEIAPNILWGWARTDLGRQYEMFSHDGGDTWTASQPSRFTSPLSPLCMKRGWDENIYAIWNPIPVYNGREVDKEFFTGGRTPLVIAVSKDNGQTFTDPVAFEEEPDRGYCYCALHFTKEALLLAYCAGGKEDGNCLGRTVIRRIEKKELEELFA
;
A
#
# COMPACT_ATOMS: atom_id res chain seq x y z
N TRP A 1 8.43 20.31 -17.78
CA TRP A 1 7.71 19.06 -17.56
C TRP A 1 7.42 18.39 -18.90
N LYS A 2 7.68 17.09 -19.00
CA LYS A 2 7.33 16.27 -20.17
C LYS A 2 6.44 15.14 -19.67
N MET A 3 5.35 14.87 -20.38
CA MET A 3 4.51 13.70 -20.10
C MET A 3 5.18 12.45 -20.66
N ALA A 4 5.15 11.34 -19.91
CA ALA A 4 5.59 10.04 -20.39
C ALA A 4 4.77 9.60 -21.60
N ALA A 5 5.37 8.84 -22.50
CA ALA A 5 4.67 8.32 -23.68
C ALA A 5 3.70 7.21 -23.35
N GLY A 6 4.00 6.42 -22.29
CA GLY A 6 3.19 5.28 -21.87
C GLY A 6 1.98 5.66 -21.06
N LYS A 7 0.95 4.82 -21.13
CA LYS A 7 -0.25 4.86 -20.31
C LYS A 7 -0.55 3.46 -19.78
N CYS A 8 -0.92 3.37 -18.50
CA CYS A 8 -1.37 2.12 -17.89
C CYS A 8 -2.90 2.18 -17.73
N ASN A 9 -3.56 1.17 -18.25
CA ASN A 9 -4.99 0.97 -18.07
C ASN A 9 -5.23 -0.42 -17.50
N LEU A 10 -6.32 -0.60 -16.76
CA LEU A 10 -6.81 -1.95 -16.48
C LEU A 10 -7.19 -2.62 -17.80
N PRO A 11 -6.87 -3.90 -17.99
CA PRO A 11 -7.53 -4.71 -19.00
C PRO A 11 -9.05 -4.58 -18.83
N GLY A 12 -9.81 -4.64 -19.90
CA GLY A 12 -11.28 -4.54 -19.88
C GLY A 12 -11.89 -5.63 -19.01
N ILE A 13 -12.03 -5.38 -17.72
CA ILE A 13 -12.64 -6.29 -16.74
C ILE A 13 -14.00 -5.69 -16.36
N SER A 14 -15.06 -6.38 -16.72
CA SER A 14 -16.44 -5.91 -16.53
C SER A 14 -16.89 -5.76 -15.07
N CYS A 15 -16.12 -6.29 -14.11
CA CYS A 15 -16.45 -6.22 -12.68
C CYS A 15 -15.59 -5.18 -11.92
N CYS A 16 -14.82 -4.35 -12.60
CA CYS A 16 -14.03 -3.29 -11.98
C CYS A 16 -14.72 -1.94 -12.18
N ASP A 17 -15.19 -1.36 -11.09
CA ASP A 17 -15.82 -0.04 -11.09
C ASP A 17 -14.82 1.08 -10.73
N SER A 18 -13.74 0.74 -9.99
CA SER A 18 -12.79 1.74 -9.49
C SER A 18 -11.74 2.17 -10.52
N GLY A 19 -11.30 1.28 -11.38
CA GLY A 19 -10.11 1.48 -12.20
C GLY A 19 -8.81 1.42 -11.37
N LEU A 20 -7.71 1.94 -11.93
CA LEU A 20 -6.42 2.12 -11.24
C LEU A 20 -6.43 3.45 -10.50
N GLN A 21 -6.32 3.42 -9.18
CA GLN A 21 -6.40 4.62 -8.33
C GLN A 21 -5.16 4.74 -7.44
N GLU A 22 -4.81 5.98 -7.10
CA GLU A 22 -3.75 6.32 -6.14
C GLU A 22 -2.44 5.59 -6.44
N PRO A 23 -1.84 5.81 -7.61
CA PRO A 23 -0.63 5.11 -8.00
C PRO A 23 0.56 5.50 -7.13
N GLY A 24 1.40 4.52 -6.84
CA GLY A 24 2.75 4.73 -6.31
C GLY A 24 3.80 4.23 -7.28
N ILE A 25 5.03 4.72 -7.15
CA ILE A 25 6.17 4.33 -7.97
C ILE A 25 7.42 4.22 -7.09
N LEU A 26 8.22 3.20 -7.34
CA LEU A 26 9.51 2.98 -6.72
C LEU A 26 10.53 2.51 -7.75
N GLU A 27 11.74 3.08 -7.73
CA GLU A 27 12.86 2.56 -8.51
C GLU A 27 13.45 1.34 -7.81
N ILE A 28 13.46 0.18 -8.51
CA ILE A 28 13.96 -1.10 -7.97
C ILE A 28 15.34 -1.47 -8.51
N ALA A 29 15.72 -0.90 -9.63
CA ALA A 29 17.08 -0.93 -10.19
C ALA A 29 17.26 0.30 -11.11
N PRO A 30 18.48 0.68 -11.53
CA PRO A 30 18.68 1.84 -12.38
C PRO A 30 17.79 1.82 -13.63
N ASN A 31 16.92 2.83 -13.76
CA ASN A 31 15.90 2.98 -14.81
C ASN A 31 14.81 1.90 -14.85
N ILE A 32 14.75 1.00 -13.84
CA ILE A 32 13.68 0.02 -13.72
C ILE A 32 12.74 0.47 -12.58
N LEU A 33 11.52 0.84 -12.96
CA LEU A 33 10.52 1.32 -12.04
C LEU A 33 9.42 0.28 -11.83
N TRP A 34 8.98 0.15 -10.62
CA TRP A 34 7.80 -0.61 -10.22
C TRP A 34 6.69 0.35 -9.85
N GLY A 35 5.61 0.34 -10.60
CA GLY A 35 4.39 1.08 -10.30
C GLY A 35 3.32 0.17 -9.73
N TRP A 36 2.48 0.71 -8.87
CA TRP A 36 1.30 0.01 -8.35
C TRP A 36 0.12 0.96 -8.20
N ALA A 37 -1.08 0.41 -8.19
CA ALA A 37 -2.31 1.15 -7.93
C ALA A 37 -3.35 0.25 -7.28
N ARG A 38 -4.20 0.83 -6.43
CA ARG A 38 -5.33 0.10 -5.85
C ARG A 38 -6.42 -0.13 -6.88
N THR A 39 -7.17 -1.22 -6.67
CA THR A 39 -8.39 -1.55 -7.40
C THR A 39 -9.45 -2.11 -6.45
N ASP A 40 -10.68 -2.24 -6.90
CA ASP A 40 -11.76 -2.98 -6.24
C ASP A 40 -11.76 -4.48 -6.54
N LEU A 41 -10.72 -4.99 -7.22
CA LEU A 41 -10.58 -6.39 -7.61
C LEU A 41 -9.94 -7.28 -6.54
N GLY A 42 -9.94 -6.84 -5.27
CA GLY A 42 -9.41 -7.59 -4.14
C GLY A 42 -7.88 -7.60 -4.02
N ARG A 43 -7.17 -6.77 -4.81
CA ARG A 43 -5.70 -6.61 -4.75
C ARG A 43 -5.21 -5.36 -5.43
N GLN A 44 -3.98 -5.00 -5.15
CA GLN A 44 -3.26 -4.00 -5.93
C GLN A 44 -2.96 -4.56 -7.32
N TYR A 45 -2.87 -3.66 -8.29
CA TYR A 45 -2.33 -3.98 -9.62
C TYR A 45 -0.95 -3.34 -9.77
N GLU A 46 -0.08 -3.96 -10.53
CA GLU A 46 1.29 -3.52 -10.73
C GLU A 46 1.65 -3.40 -12.21
N MET A 47 2.61 -2.56 -12.48
CA MET A 47 3.18 -2.31 -13.80
C MET A 47 4.66 -1.98 -13.67
N PHE A 48 5.44 -2.23 -14.71
CA PHE A 48 6.88 -1.99 -14.72
C PHE A 48 7.29 -1.10 -15.89
N SER A 49 8.26 -0.24 -15.64
CA SER A 49 8.98 0.49 -16.68
C SER A 49 10.43 0.02 -16.71
N HIS A 50 11.00 -0.10 -17.91
CA HIS A 50 12.39 -0.49 -18.14
C HIS A 50 13.20 0.62 -18.81
N ASP A 51 12.66 1.84 -18.88
CA ASP A 51 13.23 2.99 -19.57
C ASP A 51 13.12 4.30 -18.77
N GLY A 52 13.13 4.18 -17.44
CA GLY A 52 13.05 5.34 -16.54
C GLY A 52 11.67 6.00 -16.51
N GLY A 53 10.62 5.29 -16.89
CA GLY A 53 9.23 5.74 -16.77
C GLY A 53 8.60 6.28 -18.04
N ASP A 54 9.28 6.22 -19.18
CA ASP A 54 8.69 6.70 -20.44
C ASP A 54 7.64 5.74 -20.99
N THR A 55 7.90 4.42 -20.92
CA THR A 55 6.92 3.38 -21.26
C THR A 55 6.68 2.41 -20.10
N TRP A 56 5.52 1.76 -20.09
CA TRP A 56 5.08 0.87 -19.02
C TRP A 56 4.48 -0.41 -19.59
N THR A 57 4.67 -1.52 -18.88
CA THR A 57 3.95 -2.77 -19.18
C THR A 57 2.46 -2.60 -18.98
N ALA A 58 1.66 -3.52 -19.51
CA ALA A 58 0.27 -3.64 -19.11
C ALA A 58 0.18 -3.86 -17.59
N SER A 59 -0.86 -3.31 -16.96
CA SER A 59 -1.12 -3.58 -15.55
C SER A 59 -1.57 -5.02 -15.35
N GLN A 60 -1.10 -5.64 -14.28
CA GLN A 60 -1.40 -7.02 -13.91
C GLN A 60 -1.67 -7.13 -12.39
N PRO A 61 -2.38 -8.17 -11.94
CA PRO A 61 -2.58 -8.41 -10.51
C PRO A 61 -1.25 -8.58 -9.77
N SER A 62 -1.07 -7.85 -8.68
CA SER A 62 0.11 -8.00 -7.82
C SER A 62 -0.10 -9.07 -6.75
N ARG A 63 0.95 -9.35 -5.97
CA ARG A 63 0.87 -10.21 -4.78
C ARG A 63 0.10 -9.58 -3.61
N PHE A 64 -0.03 -8.26 -3.58
CA PHE A 64 -0.67 -7.55 -2.47
C PHE A 64 -2.20 -7.63 -2.59
N THR A 65 -2.79 -8.62 -1.92
CA THR A 65 -4.25 -8.66 -1.72
C THR A 65 -4.67 -7.47 -0.85
N SER A 66 -5.82 -6.87 -1.15
CA SER A 66 -6.29 -5.69 -0.41
C SER A 66 -7.78 -5.45 -0.64
N PRO A 67 -8.47 -4.76 0.29
CA PRO A 67 -9.72 -4.09 -0.04
C PRO A 67 -9.43 -2.90 -1.00
N LEU A 68 -10.41 -2.09 -1.29
CA LEU A 68 -10.21 -0.82 -2.02
C LEU A 68 -9.46 0.18 -1.11
N SER A 69 -8.18 -0.06 -0.89
CA SER A 69 -7.29 0.72 -0.03
C SER A 69 -5.89 0.79 -0.65
N PRO A 70 -5.21 1.93 -0.56
CA PRO A 70 -3.90 2.08 -1.19
C PRO A 70 -2.80 1.33 -0.45
N LEU A 71 -1.86 0.78 -1.22
CA LEU A 71 -0.56 0.32 -0.76
C LEU A 71 0.41 1.50 -0.76
N CYS A 72 1.24 1.61 0.27
CA CYS A 72 2.36 2.52 0.31
C CYS A 72 3.67 1.74 0.42
N MET A 73 4.63 2.00 -0.47
CA MET A 73 5.97 1.43 -0.39
C MET A 73 7.03 2.52 -0.41
N LYS A 74 8.11 2.30 0.33
CA LYS A 74 9.28 3.19 0.36
C LYS A 74 10.54 2.44 0.70
N ARG A 75 11.68 2.90 0.14
CA ARG A 75 13.01 2.40 0.48
C ARG A 75 13.47 3.01 1.81
N GLY A 76 13.96 2.17 2.69
CA GLY A 76 14.50 2.56 4.00
C GLY A 76 15.99 2.90 3.97
N TRP A 77 16.60 3.08 5.16
CA TRP A 77 18.04 3.38 5.34
C TRP A 77 18.95 2.26 4.87
N ASP A 78 18.45 1.04 4.96
CA ASP A 78 19.11 -0.23 4.67
C ASP A 78 18.91 -0.70 3.24
N GLU A 79 18.40 0.20 2.39
CA GLU A 79 18.04 -0.05 1.00
C GLU A 79 16.92 -1.08 0.83
N ASN A 80 16.34 -1.62 1.90
CA ASN A 80 15.19 -2.50 1.87
C ASN A 80 13.91 -1.75 1.52
N ILE A 81 12.94 -2.46 0.94
CA ILE A 81 11.64 -1.89 0.59
C ILE A 81 10.64 -2.24 1.69
N TYR A 82 10.09 -1.22 2.32
CA TYR A 82 9.02 -1.33 3.31
C TYR A 82 7.67 -1.12 2.64
N ALA A 83 6.77 -2.08 2.79
CA ALA A 83 5.40 -2.05 2.27
C ALA A 83 4.40 -1.99 3.41
N ILE A 84 3.43 -1.07 3.34
CA ILE A 84 2.36 -0.91 4.32
C ILE A 84 1.02 -0.91 3.59
N TRP A 85 0.10 -1.80 4.02
CA TRP A 85 -1.20 -1.95 3.39
C TRP A 85 -2.20 -2.69 4.28
N ASN A 86 -3.44 -2.79 3.80
CA ASN A 86 -4.47 -3.66 4.39
C ASN A 86 -4.52 -4.97 3.59
N PRO A 87 -4.18 -6.14 4.18
CA PRO A 87 -3.96 -7.37 3.40
C PRO A 87 -5.24 -8.18 3.12
N ILE A 88 -6.35 -7.88 3.81
CA ILE A 88 -7.55 -8.71 3.73
C ILE A 88 -8.55 -8.07 2.75
N PRO A 89 -8.75 -8.65 1.56
CA PRO A 89 -9.70 -8.10 0.59
C PRO A 89 -11.15 -8.22 1.09
N VAL A 90 -11.98 -7.30 0.65
CA VAL A 90 -13.43 -7.42 0.78
C VAL A 90 -13.92 -8.25 -0.39
N TYR A 91 -14.43 -9.45 -0.13
CA TYR A 91 -14.91 -10.38 -1.15
C TYR A 91 -15.99 -11.28 -0.58
N ASN A 92 -16.51 -12.18 -1.39
CA ASN A 92 -17.60 -13.10 -1.07
C ASN A 92 -17.49 -13.69 0.36
N GLY A 93 -18.53 -13.49 1.15
CA GLY A 93 -18.62 -13.93 2.55
C GLY A 93 -18.00 -12.97 3.58
N ARG A 94 -17.35 -11.89 3.16
CA ARG A 94 -16.90 -10.81 4.03
C ARG A 94 -17.79 -9.58 3.83
N GLU A 95 -18.75 -9.40 4.70
CA GLU A 95 -19.55 -8.18 4.73
C GLU A 95 -18.76 -7.04 5.36
N VAL A 96 -18.88 -5.87 4.78
CA VAL A 96 -18.43 -4.62 5.37
C VAL A 96 -19.63 -4.00 6.04
N ASP A 97 -19.60 -3.89 7.36
CA ASP A 97 -20.64 -3.17 8.08
C ASP A 97 -20.62 -1.71 7.65
N LYS A 98 -21.68 -1.27 7.00
CA LYS A 98 -21.79 0.10 6.50
C LYS A 98 -21.88 1.14 7.63
N GLU A 99 -22.26 0.73 8.82
CA GLU A 99 -22.28 1.59 10.00
C GLU A 99 -20.87 1.88 10.52
N PHE A 100 -19.94 0.94 10.36
CA PHE A 100 -18.53 1.12 10.64
C PHE A 100 -17.81 1.46 9.33
N PHE A 101 -17.60 2.70 9.04
CA PHE A 101 -16.97 3.19 7.80
C PHE A 101 -15.50 2.76 7.65
N THR A 102 -15.19 1.55 8.03
CA THR A 102 -13.82 1.00 7.94
C THR A 102 -13.44 0.68 6.51
N GLY A 103 -14.43 0.41 5.64
CA GLY A 103 -14.20 -0.03 4.26
C GLY A 103 -13.38 -1.31 4.13
N GLY A 104 -13.36 -2.13 5.19
CA GLY A 104 -12.51 -3.31 5.29
C GLY A 104 -11.01 -2.97 5.49
N ARG A 105 -10.67 -1.73 5.87
CA ARG A 105 -9.31 -1.20 6.00
C ARG A 105 -8.66 -1.53 7.35
N THR A 106 -8.85 -2.76 7.80
CA THR A 106 -8.22 -3.33 9.00
C THR A 106 -7.91 -4.81 8.75
N PRO A 107 -6.78 -5.34 9.26
CA PRO A 107 -5.68 -4.66 9.92
C PRO A 107 -4.85 -3.77 8.98
N LEU A 108 -3.95 -2.96 9.54
CA LEU A 108 -2.86 -2.33 8.82
C LEU A 108 -1.58 -3.07 9.14
N VAL A 109 -0.87 -3.52 8.10
CA VAL A 109 0.33 -4.34 8.24
C VAL A 109 1.54 -3.71 7.58
N ILE A 110 2.72 -4.14 8.03
CA ILE A 110 4.01 -3.82 7.44
C ILE A 110 4.75 -5.10 7.06
N ALA A 111 5.42 -5.10 5.90
CA ALA A 111 6.35 -6.14 5.48
C ALA A 111 7.59 -5.53 4.83
N VAL A 112 8.67 -6.29 4.76
CA VAL A 112 9.95 -5.83 4.24
C VAL A 112 10.44 -6.76 3.14
N SER A 113 10.95 -6.17 2.06
CA SER A 113 11.71 -6.87 1.04
C SER A 113 13.18 -6.52 1.15
N LYS A 114 14.04 -7.53 1.22
CA LYS A 114 15.50 -7.42 1.25
C LYS A 114 16.15 -7.70 -0.12
N ASP A 115 15.33 -7.91 -1.16
CA ASP A 115 15.73 -8.35 -2.50
C ASP A 115 15.09 -7.54 -3.63
N ASN A 116 14.90 -6.23 -3.39
CA ASN A 116 14.30 -5.30 -4.34
C ASN A 116 12.88 -5.69 -4.82
N GLY A 117 12.05 -6.20 -3.89
CA GLY A 117 10.64 -6.49 -4.17
C GLY A 117 10.37 -7.89 -4.74
N GLN A 118 11.39 -8.75 -4.88
CA GLN A 118 11.19 -10.12 -5.35
C GLN A 118 10.43 -10.96 -4.31
N THR A 119 10.79 -10.84 -3.04
CA THR A 119 10.08 -11.45 -1.92
C THR A 119 9.83 -10.43 -0.80
N PHE A 120 8.87 -10.73 0.06
CA PHE A 120 8.59 -9.97 1.28
C PHE A 120 8.53 -10.92 2.48
N THR A 121 8.87 -10.41 3.65
CA THR A 121 8.63 -11.11 4.92
C THR A 121 7.14 -11.36 5.12
N ASP A 122 6.78 -12.23 6.04
CA ASP A 122 5.42 -12.30 6.53
C ASP A 122 4.99 -10.93 7.07
N PRO A 123 3.77 -10.48 6.78
CA PRO A 123 3.29 -9.19 7.22
C PRO A 123 3.05 -9.18 8.73
N VAL A 124 3.51 -8.12 9.39
CA VAL A 124 3.28 -7.88 10.82
C VAL A 124 2.21 -6.81 10.97
N ALA A 125 1.14 -7.12 11.68
CA ALA A 125 0.09 -6.15 11.99
C ALA A 125 0.56 -5.20 13.10
N PHE A 126 0.28 -3.92 12.92
CA PHE A 126 0.57 -2.89 13.91
C PHE A 126 -0.67 -2.03 14.27
N GLU A 127 -1.75 -2.18 13.54
CA GLU A 127 -3.08 -1.65 13.83
C GLU A 127 -4.14 -2.71 13.52
N GLU A 128 -4.94 -3.09 14.52
CA GLU A 128 -5.84 -4.24 14.40
C GLU A 128 -7.23 -3.99 15.00
N GLU A 129 -7.53 -2.79 15.51
CA GLU A 129 -8.85 -2.51 16.11
C GLU A 129 -9.96 -2.69 15.05
N PRO A 130 -10.91 -3.60 15.25
CA PRO A 130 -11.90 -3.96 14.23
C PRO A 130 -12.87 -2.84 13.89
N ASP A 131 -13.07 -1.90 14.82
CA ASP A 131 -14.00 -0.77 14.68
C ASP A 131 -13.36 0.44 14.03
N ARG A 132 -12.12 0.32 13.56
CA ARG A 132 -11.37 1.39 12.90
C ARG A 132 -10.95 1.02 11.49
N GLY A 133 -10.82 2.03 10.64
CA GLY A 133 -10.23 1.89 9.33
C GLY A 133 -8.91 2.63 9.24
N TYR A 134 -7.88 1.95 8.72
CA TYR A 134 -6.53 2.45 8.60
C TYR A 134 -6.14 2.58 7.13
N CYS A 135 -5.73 3.77 6.69
CA CYS A 135 -5.39 3.97 5.28
C CYS A 135 -4.59 5.24 5.03
N TYR A 136 -4.22 5.44 3.78
CA TYR A 136 -3.52 6.64 3.30
C TYR A 136 -2.20 6.88 4.04
N CYS A 137 -1.37 5.84 4.09
CA CYS A 137 -0.10 5.88 4.80
C CYS A 137 0.91 6.75 4.06
N ALA A 138 1.59 7.62 4.82
CA ALA A 138 2.80 8.31 4.40
C ALA A 138 3.98 7.82 5.24
N LEU A 139 5.07 7.45 4.57
CA LEU A 139 6.29 6.96 5.19
C LEU A 139 7.40 7.98 5.05
N HIS A 140 8.07 8.28 6.15
CA HIS A 140 9.27 9.11 6.14
C HIS A 140 10.35 8.53 7.05
N PHE A 141 11.49 8.20 6.47
CA PHE A 141 12.66 7.72 7.20
C PHE A 141 13.53 8.93 7.61
N THR A 142 13.60 9.19 8.92
CA THR A 142 14.58 10.11 9.50
C THR A 142 15.89 9.36 9.75
N LYS A 143 16.90 9.97 10.34
CA LYS A 143 18.14 9.26 10.72
C LYS A 143 17.89 8.17 11.75
N GLU A 144 16.93 8.37 12.66
CA GLU A 144 16.75 7.56 13.87
C GLU A 144 15.45 6.74 13.88
N ALA A 145 14.47 7.09 13.04
CA ALA A 145 13.15 6.51 13.11
C ALA A 145 12.41 6.49 11.77
N LEU A 146 11.47 5.56 11.62
CA LEU A 146 10.42 5.62 10.64
C LEU A 146 9.24 6.39 11.23
N LEU A 147 8.82 7.45 10.56
CA LEU A 147 7.57 8.15 10.84
C LEU A 147 6.48 7.65 9.90
N LEU A 148 5.38 7.22 10.48
CA LEU A 148 4.18 6.78 9.76
C LEU A 148 3.03 7.73 10.09
N ALA A 149 2.48 8.37 9.09
CA ALA A 149 1.23 9.12 9.22
C ALA A 149 0.13 8.38 8.44
N TYR A 150 -1.03 8.18 9.04
CA TYR A 150 -2.16 7.48 8.41
C TYR A 150 -3.49 7.90 9.01
N CYS A 151 -4.57 7.71 8.28
CA CYS A 151 -5.92 7.81 8.81
C CYS A 151 -6.23 6.60 9.68
N ALA A 152 -6.89 6.82 10.82
CA ALA A 152 -7.19 5.79 11.83
C ALA A 152 -8.54 6.06 12.52
N GLY A 153 -9.51 6.60 11.78
CA GLY A 153 -10.82 6.94 12.34
C GLY A 153 -11.72 5.72 12.54
N GLY A 154 -12.59 5.82 13.51
CA GLY A 154 -13.62 4.87 13.85
C GLY A 154 -15.00 5.52 13.89
N LYS A 155 -15.96 4.84 14.53
CA LYS A 155 -17.35 5.30 14.65
C LYS A 155 -17.45 6.66 15.32
N GLU A 156 -16.67 6.87 16.35
CA GLU A 156 -16.64 8.13 17.12
C GLU A 156 -16.09 9.31 16.31
N ASP A 157 -15.30 9.04 15.27
CA ASP A 157 -14.73 10.04 14.38
C ASP A 157 -15.61 10.31 13.14
N GLY A 158 -16.73 9.57 13.01
CA GLY A 158 -17.68 9.68 11.92
C GLY A 158 -17.32 8.85 10.67
N ASN A 159 -16.04 8.58 10.42
CA ASN A 159 -15.54 7.72 9.35
C ASN A 159 -14.04 7.44 9.52
N CYS A 160 -13.49 6.52 8.73
CA CYS A 160 -12.06 6.15 8.81
C CYS A 160 -11.09 7.29 8.50
N LEU A 161 -11.52 8.37 7.89
CA LEU A 161 -10.70 9.54 7.57
C LEU A 161 -10.77 10.64 8.65
N GLY A 162 -11.66 10.49 9.64
CA GLY A 162 -11.93 11.51 10.66
C GLY A 162 -10.80 11.71 11.67
N ARG A 163 -9.82 10.80 11.74
CA ARG A 163 -8.67 10.88 12.64
C ARG A 163 -7.37 10.62 11.89
N THR A 164 -6.33 11.41 12.15
CA THR A 164 -4.97 11.16 11.70
C THR A 164 -4.10 10.75 12.88
N VAL A 165 -3.30 9.71 12.71
CA VAL A 165 -2.28 9.25 13.66
C VAL A 165 -0.91 9.45 13.03
N ILE A 166 0.05 9.86 13.84
CA ILE A 166 1.48 9.86 13.48
C ILE A 166 2.19 8.96 14.48
N ARG A 167 2.71 7.84 13.97
CA ARG A 167 3.48 6.89 14.75
C ARG A 167 4.96 7.08 14.45
N ARG A 168 5.78 7.03 15.49
CA ARG A 168 7.23 7.00 15.40
C ARG A 168 7.70 5.62 15.83
N ILE A 169 8.44 4.93 14.96
CA ILE A 169 9.04 3.62 15.20
C ILE A 169 10.55 3.83 15.16
N GLU A 170 11.23 3.55 16.28
CA GLU A 170 12.68 3.70 16.36
C GLU A 170 13.37 2.72 15.40
N LYS A 171 14.50 3.14 14.85
CA LYS A 171 15.25 2.32 13.88
C LYS A 171 15.56 0.92 14.45
N LYS A 172 16.00 0.84 15.71
CA LYS A 172 16.29 -0.42 16.40
C LYS A 172 15.06 -1.31 16.53
N GLU A 173 13.92 -0.74 16.88
CA GLU A 173 12.65 -1.46 16.98
C GLU A 173 12.24 -2.06 15.63
N LEU A 174 12.38 -1.28 14.55
CA LEU A 174 12.06 -1.73 13.20
C LEU A 174 13.02 -2.84 12.73
N GLU A 175 14.32 -2.74 13.07
CA GLU A 175 15.32 -3.76 12.75
C GLU A 175 15.03 -5.06 13.50
N GLU A 176 14.68 -5.00 14.80
CA GLU A 176 14.32 -6.17 15.62
C GLU A 176 13.04 -6.87 15.12
N LEU A 177 12.08 -6.10 14.59
CA LEU A 177 10.82 -6.63 14.06
C LEU A 177 11.05 -7.55 12.84
N PHE A 178 12.10 -7.32 12.06
CA PHE A 178 12.41 -8.04 10.82
C PHE A 178 13.78 -8.72 10.81
N ALA A 179 14.35 -8.99 11.99
CA ALA A 179 15.63 -9.66 12.16
C ALA A 179 15.65 -11.14 11.70
#